data_084b282e506002a751181041b476e840
#
_entry.id   084b282e506002a751181041b476e840
#
_cell.length_a   1.000
_cell.length_b   1.000
_cell.length_c   1.000
_cell.angle_alpha   90.00
_cell.angle_beta   90.00
_cell.angle_gamma   90.00
#
_symmetry.space_group_name_H-M   'P 1'
#
loop_
_entity.id
_entity.type
_entity.pdbx_description
1 polymer ?
#
loop_
_entity_poly.entity_id
_entity_poly.type
_entity_poly.pdbx_seq_one_letter_code
_entity_poly.pdbx_strand_id
1 'polypeptide(L)'
;YRVRVDPASGALSQVTLVSNVPNPAQLTLGVGGKTLYVASEVDDFNGGKHGGITAYRVNPADGGLTQLNQVDSQGAGPVYLSSTPDGRHLLVANYVSGSVAAFPIEADGRLGTASSVQQQQGPAGAAKPAAAVNGSFAISDHNGPHAHMIAADPSGKYVYSTDLGLDRIYQYRLDSASGKLTPNDPPFIAASSPGAGPRHFVFTPQGDGLWLINEEASTLTFYHLDKQSGLLREGKTVSALPEGY
;
A
#
# COMPACT_ATOMS: atom_id res chain seq x y z
N TYR A 1 15.25 -9.91 8.96
CA TYR A 1 16.53 -10.57 8.66
C TYR A 1 17.16 -9.97 7.41
N ARG A 2 18.51 -10.00 7.35
CA ARG A 2 19.30 -9.74 6.15
C ARG A 2 19.82 -11.07 5.63
N VAL A 3 19.75 -11.26 4.31
CA VAL A 3 20.23 -12.45 3.63
C VAL A 3 21.19 -12.02 2.53
N ARG A 4 22.29 -12.71 2.37
CA ARG A 4 23.22 -12.49 1.25
C ARG A 4 22.74 -13.24 0.03
N VAL A 5 22.71 -12.56 -1.10
CA VAL A 5 22.41 -13.16 -2.43
C VAL A 5 23.71 -13.27 -3.19
N ASP A 6 24.03 -14.45 -3.71
CA ASP A 6 25.11 -14.63 -4.68
C ASP A 6 24.62 -14.13 -6.05
N PRO A 7 25.26 -13.12 -6.65
CA PRO A 7 24.75 -12.50 -7.88
C PRO A 7 24.87 -13.42 -9.12
N ALA A 8 25.72 -14.44 -9.07
CA ALA A 8 25.90 -15.36 -10.21
C ALA A 8 24.93 -16.52 -10.20
N SER A 9 24.64 -17.07 -9.00
CA SER A 9 23.77 -18.25 -8.86
C SER A 9 22.39 -17.95 -8.30
N GLY A 10 22.17 -16.76 -7.71
CA GLY A 10 20.97 -16.43 -6.95
C GLY A 10 20.87 -17.13 -5.61
N ALA A 11 21.90 -17.87 -5.18
CA ALA A 11 21.89 -18.61 -3.92
C ALA A 11 21.81 -17.68 -2.71
N LEU A 12 20.96 -18.03 -1.75
CA LEU A 12 20.79 -17.29 -0.49
C LEU A 12 21.69 -17.89 0.60
N SER A 13 22.35 -17.02 1.34
CA SER A 13 23.26 -17.43 2.44
C SER A 13 23.31 -16.36 3.54
N GLN A 14 23.98 -16.66 4.65
CA GLN A 14 24.30 -15.73 5.73
C GLN A 14 23.05 -14.98 6.26
N VAL A 15 22.05 -15.74 6.70
CA VAL A 15 20.86 -15.14 7.35
C VAL A 15 21.27 -14.51 8.69
N THR A 16 21.04 -13.21 8.83
CA THR A 16 21.39 -12.43 10.04
C THR A 16 20.19 -11.63 10.51
N LEU A 17 19.87 -11.69 11.81
CA LEU A 17 18.89 -10.77 12.39
C LEU A 17 19.50 -9.38 12.47
N VAL A 18 18.89 -8.39 11.81
CA VAL A 18 19.36 -7.01 11.76
C VAL A 18 18.49 -6.02 12.53
N SER A 19 17.26 -6.40 12.82
CA SER A 19 16.35 -5.65 13.69
C SER A 19 15.21 -6.55 14.15
N ASN A 20 14.59 -6.18 15.28
CA ASN A 20 13.42 -6.85 15.82
C ASN A 20 12.31 -5.80 16.02
N VAL A 21 11.27 -5.87 15.18
CA VAL A 21 10.07 -5.06 15.30
C VAL A 21 8.85 -5.98 15.43
N PRO A 22 7.80 -5.58 16.14
CA PRO A 22 6.61 -6.43 16.28
C PRO A 22 5.92 -6.55 14.93
N ASN A 23 5.54 -7.77 14.57
CA ASN A 23 4.76 -8.15 13.39
C ASN A 23 5.09 -7.31 12.12
N PRO A 24 6.32 -7.39 11.55
CA PRO A 24 6.67 -6.61 10.36
C PRO A 24 5.94 -7.16 9.14
N ALA A 25 4.96 -6.42 8.61
CA ALA A 25 4.12 -6.84 7.49
C ALA A 25 4.72 -6.45 6.14
N GLN A 26 5.27 -5.23 6.03
CA GLN A 26 5.76 -4.73 4.76
C GLN A 26 6.95 -3.80 4.95
N LEU A 27 7.87 -3.81 3.96
CA LEU A 27 9.06 -2.98 3.93
C LEU A 27 9.11 -2.19 2.62
N THR A 28 9.51 -0.92 2.71
CA THR A 28 9.79 -0.11 1.52
C THR A 28 11.08 0.68 1.67
N LEU A 29 11.86 0.74 0.59
CA LEU A 29 13.03 1.61 0.53
C LEU A 29 12.60 3.05 0.23
N GLY A 30 13.21 4.00 0.90
CA GLY A 30 13.13 5.39 0.48
C GLY A 30 13.86 5.61 -0.85
N VAL A 31 13.53 6.70 -1.52
CA VAL A 31 14.15 7.06 -2.79
C VAL A 31 15.67 7.17 -2.62
N GLY A 32 16.41 6.48 -3.49
CA GLY A 32 17.88 6.39 -3.40
C GLY A 32 18.41 5.28 -2.49
N GLY A 33 17.53 4.46 -1.88
CA GLY A 33 17.90 3.24 -1.16
C GLY A 33 18.70 3.42 0.14
N LYS A 34 18.76 4.67 0.66
CA LYS A 34 19.51 4.97 1.89
C LYS A 34 18.72 4.77 3.17
N THR A 35 17.41 4.66 3.06
CA THR A 35 16.48 4.45 4.16
C THR A 35 15.58 3.25 3.89
N LEU A 36 15.14 2.60 4.95
CA LEU A 36 14.16 1.52 4.92
C LEU A 36 13.06 1.86 5.92
N TYR A 37 11.82 1.73 5.50
CA TYR A 37 10.65 1.91 6.34
C TYR A 37 9.95 0.56 6.51
N VAL A 38 9.52 0.26 7.74
CA VAL A 38 8.93 -1.03 8.11
C VAL A 38 7.58 -0.77 8.78
N ALA A 39 6.52 -1.34 8.24
CA ALA A 39 5.20 -1.35 8.89
C ALA A 39 5.15 -2.46 9.94
N SER A 40 4.73 -2.12 11.16
CA SER A 40 4.38 -3.07 12.21
C SER A 40 2.87 -3.23 12.24
N GLU A 41 2.37 -4.34 11.73
CA GLU A 41 0.93 -4.67 11.62
C GLU A 41 0.39 -5.11 12.98
N VAL A 42 0.20 -4.13 13.84
CA VAL A 42 -0.35 -4.27 15.20
C VAL A 42 -1.42 -3.18 15.43
N ASP A 43 -2.13 -3.26 16.53
CA ASP A 43 -3.15 -2.30 16.96
C ASP A 43 -2.86 -1.71 18.35
N ASP A 44 -1.69 -2.00 18.91
CA ASP A 44 -1.29 -1.59 20.26
C ASP A 44 0.12 -0.97 20.33
N PHE A 45 0.62 -0.41 19.21
CA PHE A 45 1.96 0.12 19.11
C PHE A 45 2.23 1.17 20.21
N ASN A 46 3.29 0.94 21.00
CA ASN A 46 3.67 1.78 22.15
C ASN A 46 2.52 2.03 23.16
N GLY A 47 1.58 1.08 23.32
CA GLY A 47 0.44 1.17 24.21
C GLY A 47 -0.70 2.06 23.68
N GLY A 48 -0.66 2.43 22.41
CA GLY A 48 -1.74 3.14 21.69
C GLY A 48 -2.84 2.22 21.20
N LYS A 49 -3.56 2.68 20.17
CA LYS A 49 -4.61 1.90 19.46
C LYS A 49 -4.33 1.82 17.96
N HIS A 50 -3.12 2.04 17.55
CA HIS A 50 -2.68 2.07 16.17
C HIS A 50 -1.49 1.14 15.98
N GLY A 51 -1.10 0.93 14.73
CA GLY A 51 0.15 0.30 14.38
C GLY A 51 1.32 1.28 14.38
N GLY A 52 2.49 0.78 13.99
CA GLY A 52 3.71 1.56 13.98
C GLY A 52 4.43 1.55 12.64
N ILE A 53 5.25 2.57 12.42
CA ILE A 53 6.20 2.61 11.32
C ILE A 53 7.58 2.88 11.90
N THR A 54 8.55 2.03 11.57
CA THR A 54 9.94 2.21 11.98
C THR A 54 10.79 2.62 10.78
N ALA A 55 11.51 3.74 10.92
CA ALA A 55 12.46 4.22 9.93
C ALA A 55 13.88 3.79 10.29
N TYR A 56 14.62 3.30 9.30
CA TYR A 56 16.03 2.89 9.42
C TYR A 56 16.90 3.59 8.38
N ARG A 57 18.14 3.88 8.75
CA ARG A 57 19.22 4.12 7.82
C ARG A 57 19.81 2.79 7.39
N VAL A 58 20.00 2.62 6.08
CA VAL A 58 20.68 1.44 5.51
C VAL A 58 22.16 1.76 5.34
N ASN A 59 23.04 0.92 5.89
CA ASN A 59 24.46 0.99 5.62
C ASN A 59 24.74 0.40 4.22
N PRO A 60 25.24 1.18 3.26
CA PRO A 60 25.45 0.70 1.89
C PRO A 60 26.57 -0.35 1.78
N ALA A 61 27.47 -0.42 2.74
CA ALA A 61 28.60 -1.35 2.70
C ALA A 61 28.18 -2.79 3.02
N ASP A 62 27.22 -2.97 3.93
CA ASP A 62 26.85 -4.28 4.43
C ASP A 62 25.35 -4.51 4.58
N GLY A 63 24.51 -3.52 4.27
CA GLY A 63 23.05 -3.58 4.45
C GLY A 63 22.61 -3.59 5.91
N GLY A 64 23.48 -3.22 6.85
CA GLY A 64 23.16 -3.06 8.27
C GLY A 64 22.13 -1.95 8.47
N LEU A 65 21.28 -2.09 9.51
CA LEU A 65 20.21 -1.14 9.81
C LEU A 65 20.52 -0.37 11.09
N THR A 66 20.38 0.96 11.03
CA THR A 66 20.40 1.84 12.21
C THR A 66 19.03 2.49 12.33
N GLN A 67 18.31 2.24 13.43
CA GLN A 67 17.02 2.86 13.65
C GLN A 67 17.16 4.39 13.74
N LEU A 68 16.31 5.09 13.00
CA LEU A 68 16.23 6.56 13.00
C LEU A 68 15.16 7.04 13.97
N ASN A 69 13.92 6.60 13.77
CA ASN A 69 12.80 6.85 14.67
C ASN A 69 11.66 5.85 14.44
N GLN A 70 10.66 5.97 15.28
CA GLN A 70 9.38 5.26 15.14
C GLN A 70 8.26 6.27 15.25
N VAL A 71 7.18 6.06 14.48
CA VAL A 71 5.97 6.87 14.52
C VAL A 71 4.73 5.98 14.57
N ASP A 72 3.67 6.51 15.14
CA ASP A 72 2.32 5.95 15.08
C ASP A 72 1.80 6.04 13.64
N SER A 73 1.26 4.96 13.08
CA SER A 73 0.77 4.89 11.69
C SER A 73 -0.55 5.61 11.45
N GLN A 74 -1.15 6.18 12.51
CA GLN A 74 -2.45 6.87 12.50
C GLN A 74 -3.63 5.96 12.15
N GLY A 75 -3.47 4.67 12.38
CA GLY A 75 -4.49 3.64 12.21
C GLY A 75 -3.99 2.28 12.64
N ALA A 76 -4.90 1.33 12.83
CA ALA A 76 -4.57 -0.03 13.24
C ALA A 76 -4.22 -0.92 12.03
N GLY A 77 -3.26 -1.80 12.21
CA GLY A 77 -2.85 -2.79 11.22
C GLY A 77 -2.28 -2.19 9.93
N PRO A 78 -1.18 -1.43 9.94
CA PRO A 78 -0.53 -0.96 8.72
C PRO A 78 0.06 -2.14 7.94
N VAL A 79 -0.41 -2.32 6.70
CA VAL A 79 -0.05 -3.44 5.83
C VAL A 79 0.73 -3.01 4.58
N TYR A 80 0.72 -1.73 4.25
CA TYR A 80 1.40 -1.25 3.04
C TYR A 80 2.03 0.12 3.24
N LEU A 81 3.25 0.26 2.72
CA LEU A 81 4.02 1.51 2.69
C LEU A 81 4.49 1.79 1.25
N SER A 82 4.46 3.04 0.85
CA SER A 82 5.11 3.49 -0.39
C SER A 82 5.70 4.89 -0.22
N SER A 83 6.84 5.15 -0.86
CA SER A 83 7.38 6.51 -0.96
C SER A 83 6.78 7.23 -2.17
N THR A 84 6.50 8.52 -2.04
CA THR A 84 6.19 9.35 -3.21
C THR A 84 7.38 9.42 -4.16
N PRO A 85 7.17 9.63 -5.49
CA PRO A 85 8.27 9.64 -6.47
C PRO A 85 9.37 10.69 -6.20
N ASP A 86 9.00 11.80 -5.57
CA ASP A 86 9.94 12.85 -5.16
C ASP A 86 10.68 12.55 -3.85
N GLY A 87 10.33 11.44 -3.17
CA GLY A 87 10.92 11.00 -1.91
C GLY A 87 10.59 11.86 -0.69
N ARG A 88 9.61 12.77 -0.80
CA ARG A 88 9.27 13.70 0.28
C ARG A 88 8.28 13.16 1.31
N HIS A 89 7.48 12.16 0.92
CA HIS A 89 6.45 11.61 1.79
C HIS A 89 6.45 10.09 1.75
N LEU A 90 6.12 9.48 2.89
CA LEU A 90 5.77 8.07 3.02
C LEU A 90 4.25 7.98 3.16
N LEU A 91 3.65 7.12 2.36
CA LEU A 91 2.22 6.80 2.41
C LEU A 91 2.03 5.46 3.11
N VAL A 92 0.98 5.33 3.91
CA VAL A 92 0.62 4.09 4.62
C VAL A 92 -0.84 3.74 4.42
N ALA A 93 -1.14 2.46 4.24
CA ALA A 93 -2.48 1.89 4.31
C ALA A 93 -2.60 1.06 5.59
N ASN A 94 -3.60 1.38 6.41
CA ASN A 94 -3.91 0.72 7.67
C ASN A 94 -5.15 -0.16 7.46
N TYR A 95 -4.94 -1.46 7.39
CA TYR A 95 -5.98 -2.44 7.03
C TYR A 95 -7.09 -2.54 8.08
N VAL A 96 -6.71 -2.72 9.34
CA VAL A 96 -7.69 -2.96 10.42
C VAL A 96 -8.58 -1.75 10.67
N SER A 97 -8.05 -0.53 10.56
CA SER A 97 -8.86 0.69 10.71
C SER A 97 -9.48 1.21 9.41
N GLY A 98 -9.07 0.71 8.24
CA GLY A 98 -9.53 1.21 6.94
C GLY A 98 -9.17 2.67 6.70
N SER A 99 -7.98 3.07 7.11
CA SER A 99 -7.48 4.44 6.95
C SER A 99 -6.20 4.49 6.15
N VAL A 100 -5.89 5.67 5.61
CA VAL A 100 -4.60 5.94 4.97
C VAL A 100 -4.01 7.22 5.51
N ALA A 101 -2.67 7.28 5.55
CA ALA A 101 -1.99 8.49 6.01
C ALA A 101 -0.74 8.81 5.17
N ALA A 102 -0.30 10.06 5.23
CA ALA A 102 0.93 10.55 4.65
C ALA A 102 1.84 11.16 5.73
N PHE A 103 3.12 10.87 5.65
CA PHE A 103 4.15 11.34 6.58
C PHE A 103 5.25 12.05 5.82
N PRO A 104 5.70 13.24 6.24
CA PRO A 104 6.87 13.86 5.66
C PRO A 104 8.12 13.02 5.98
N ILE A 105 8.99 12.86 4.99
CA ILE A 105 10.32 12.27 5.12
C ILE A 105 11.30 13.42 5.30
N GLU A 106 11.93 13.50 6.45
CA GLU A 106 12.91 14.51 6.79
C GLU A 106 14.23 14.28 6.03
N ALA A 107 15.07 15.30 5.95
CA ALA A 107 16.34 15.23 5.20
C ALA A 107 17.29 14.12 5.68
N ASP A 108 17.19 13.70 6.94
CA ASP A 108 17.98 12.61 7.51
C ASP A 108 17.31 11.23 7.37
N GLY A 109 16.10 11.18 6.80
CA GLY A 109 15.31 9.97 6.57
C GLY A 109 14.33 9.62 7.70
N ARG A 110 14.25 10.42 8.75
CA ARG A 110 13.22 10.26 9.79
C ARG A 110 11.84 10.58 9.23
N LEU A 111 10.82 10.03 9.88
CA LEU A 111 9.44 10.39 9.61
C LEU A 111 9.01 11.50 10.57
N GLY A 112 8.43 12.57 10.03
CA GLY A 112 7.78 13.61 10.81
C GLY A 112 6.38 13.21 11.28
N THR A 113 5.63 14.16 11.85
CA THR A 113 4.22 13.97 12.19
C THR A 113 3.39 13.82 10.92
N ALA A 114 2.35 12.98 10.96
CA ALA A 114 1.46 12.77 9.82
C ALA A 114 0.91 14.10 9.29
N SER A 115 1.08 14.33 8.00
CA SER A 115 0.60 15.53 7.29
C SER A 115 -0.83 15.40 6.81
N SER A 116 -1.31 14.17 6.66
CA SER A 116 -2.68 13.87 6.26
C SER A 116 -3.10 12.50 6.78
N VAL A 117 -4.36 12.40 7.21
CA VAL A 117 -5.03 11.13 7.53
C VAL A 117 -6.39 11.15 6.85
N GLN A 118 -6.74 10.07 6.16
CA GLN A 118 -8.02 9.90 5.49
C GLN A 118 -8.66 8.59 5.96
N GLN A 119 -9.84 8.70 6.57
CA GLN A 119 -10.67 7.55 6.92
C GLN A 119 -11.53 7.19 5.72
N GLN A 120 -11.37 5.96 5.20
CA GLN A 120 -12.23 5.45 4.14
C GLN A 120 -13.60 5.10 4.71
N GLN A 121 -14.66 5.37 3.97
CA GLN A 121 -16.03 5.24 4.46
C GLN A 121 -16.97 4.74 3.36
N GLY A 122 -17.95 3.96 3.77
CA GLY A 122 -19.01 3.48 2.90
C GLY A 122 -19.66 2.21 3.42
N PRO A 123 -20.69 1.72 2.74
CA PRO A 123 -21.20 0.38 3.01
C PRO A 123 -20.16 -0.66 2.65
N ALA A 124 -20.08 -1.73 3.42
CA ALA A 124 -19.26 -2.89 3.10
C ALA A 124 -19.61 -3.42 1.69
N GLY A 125 -18.60 -3.92 0.99
CA GLY A 125 -18.75 -4.61 -0.27
C GLY A 125 -19.47 -5.95 -0.13
N ALA A 126 -19.65 -6.67 -1.24
CA ALA A 126 -20.20 -8.01 -1.19
C ALA A 126 -19.18 -8.97 -0.55
N ALA A 127 -19.65 -9.84 0.34
CA ALA A 127 -18.79 -10.75 1.12
C ALA A 127 -18.06 -11.82 0.27
N LYS A 128 -18.37 -11.92 -1.02
CA LYS A 128 -17.72 -12.81 -2.00
C LYS A 128 -18.15 -12.45 -3.42
N PRO A 129 -17.36 -12.83 -4.44
CA PRO A 129 -17.75 -12.68 -5.84
C PRO A 129 -18.97 -13.52 -6.18
N ALA A 130 -20.01 -12.88 -6.74
CA ALA A 130 -21.30 -13.54 -7.03
C ALA A 130 -21.19 -14.64 -8.10
N ALA A 131 -20.27 -14.50 -9.04
CA ALA A 131 -20.09 -15.41 -10.18
C ALA A 131 -18.94 -16.40 -10.00
N ALA A 132 -18.23 -16.39 -8.87
CA ALA A 132 -17.09 -17.25 -8.66
C ALA A 132 -17.49 -18.69 -8.34
N VAL A 133 -16.82 -19.66 -8.98
CA VAL A 133 -16.97 -21.09 -8.69
C VAL A 133 -16.40 -21.37 -7.30
N ASN A 134 -17.01 -22.31 -6.57
CA ASN A 134 -16.50 -22.72 -5.26
C ASN A 134 -15.02 -23.18 -5.35
N GLY A 135 -14.17 -22.61 -4.51
CA GLY A 135 -12.74 -22.85 -4.49
C GLY A 135 -11.91 -21.96 -5.40
N SER A 136 -12.54 -21.10 -6.22
CA SER A 136 -11.86 -20.14 -7.11
C SER A 136 -11.76 -18.72 -6.54
N PHE A 137 -12.09 -18.51 -5.30
CA PHE A 137 -12.05 -17.19 -4.64
C PHE A 137 -11.57 -17.32 -3.19
N ALA A 138 -10.94 -16.26 -2.70
CA ALA A 138 -10.65 -16.07 -1.30
C ALA A 138 -11.86 -15.48 -0.56
N ILE A 139 -11.86 -15.57 0.75
CA ILE A 139 -12.82 -14.88 1.63
C ILE A 139 -11.99 -14.02 2.57
N SER A 140 -12.23 -12.72 2.54
CA SER A 140 -11.56 -11.75 3.39
C SER A 140 -12.57 -10.96 4.23
N ASP A 141 -12.09 -9.91 4.90
CA ASP A 141 -12.94 -9.12 5.79
C ASP A 141 -13.84 -8.14 5.01
N HIS A 142 -15.16 -8.26 5.21
CA HIS A 142 -16.17 -7.34 4.66
C HIS A 142 -17.07 -6.75 5.76
N ASN A 143 -16.50 -6.46 6.92
CA ASN A 143 -17.21 -5.86 8.06
C ASN A 143 -17.07 -4.34 8.13
N GLY A 144 -16.35 -3.74 7.20
CA GLY A 144 -16.07 -2.30 7.14
C GLY A 144 -14.96 -1.97 6.13
N PRO A 145 -14.38 -0.78 6.20
CA PRO A 145 -13.26 -0.40 5.34
C PRO A 145 -11.97 -1.14 5.75
N HIS A 146 -11.25 -1.64 4.75
CA HIS A 146 -9.97 -2.34 4.87
C HIS A 146 -8.99 -1.85 3.81
N ALA A 147 -8.31 -0.71 4.09
CA ALA A 147 -7.31 -0.14 3.19
C ALA A 147 -6.11 -1.08 3.04
N HIS A 148 -5.86 -1.59 1.82
CA HIS A 148 -4.84 -2.63 1.62
C HIS A 148 -3.56 -2.12 0.97
N MET A 149 -3.65 -1.19 0.04
CA MET A 149 -2.50 -0.57 -0.62
C MET A 149 -2.73 0.92 -0.82
N ILE A 150 -1.65 1.70 -0.80
CA ILE A 150 -1.64 3.11 -1.20
C ILE A 150 -0.35 3.41 -1.95
N ALA A 151 -0.46 4.13 -3.08
CA ALA A 151 0.70 4.60 -3.83
C ALA A 151 0.37 5.86 -4.64
N ALA A 152 1.38 6.70 -4.84
CA ALA A 152 1.30 7.83 -5.76
C ALA A 152 1.54 7.37 -7.21
N ASP A 153 0.90 8.03 -8.16
CA ASP A 153 1.17 7.87 -9.58
C ASP A 153 2.60 8.35 -9.93
N PRO A 154 3.16 7.97 -11.08
CA PRO A 154 4.51 8.38 -11.46
C PRO A 154 4.74 9.90 -11.52
N SER A 155 3.69 10.70 -11.69
CA SER A 155 3.79 12.17 -11.66
C SER A 155 3.86 12.75 -10.23
N GLY A 156 3.49 11.98 -9.22
CA GLY A 156 3.41 12.42 -7.82
C GLY A 156 2.25 13.36 -7.53
N LYS A 157 1.31 13.54 -8.45
CA LYS A 157 0.16 14.45 -8.28
C LYS A 157 -1.06 13.76 -7.70
N TYR A 158 -1.21 12.47 -7.98
CA TYR A 158 -2.37 11.68 -7.60
C TYR A 158 -1.94 10.47 -6.79
N VAL A 159 -2.79 10.08 -5.85
CA VAL A 159 -2.59 8.95 -4.97
C VAL A 159 -3.83 8.07 -5.03
N TYR A 160 -3.61 6.77 -5.07
CA TYR A 160 -4.67 5.77 -5.10
C TYR A 160 -4.52 4.83 -3.91
N SER A 161 -5.66 4.43 -3.35
CA SER A 161 -5.70 3.42 -2.30
C SER A 161 -6.81 2.42 -2.59
N THR A 162 -6.48 1.14 -2.54
CA THR A 162 -7.47 0.07 -2.59
C THR A 162 -8.08 -0.13 -1.22
N ASP A 163 -9.40 -0.33 -1.19
CA ASP A 163 -10.13 -0.78 -0.02
C ASP A 163 -10.81 -2.10 -0.34
N LEU A 164 -10.30 -3.16 0.24
CA LEU A 164 -10.76 -4.52 0.02
C LEU A 164 -12.18 -4.72 0.56
N GLY A 165 -12.44 -4.24 1.77
CA GLY A 165 -13.72 -4.45 2.45
C GLY A 165 -14.87 -3.63 1.88
N LEU A 166 -14.58 -2.52 1.20
CA LEU A 166 -15.58 -1.66 0.55
C LEU A 166 -15.70 -1.89 -0.97
N ASP A 167 -14.88 -2.76 -1.55
CA ASP A 167 -14.80 -2.96 -3.02
C ASP A 167 -14.55 -1.66 -3.78
N ARG A 168 -13.55 -0.86 -3.36
CA ARG A 168 -13.29 0.47 -3.92
C ARG A 168 -11.81 0.74 -4.16
N ILE A 169 -11.57 1.64 -5.12
CA ILE A 169 -10.26 2.28 -5.31
C ILE A 169 -10.48 3.77 -5.06
N TYR A 170 -9.95 4.28 -3.94
CA TYR A 170 -9.99 5.69 -3.59
C TYR A 170 -8.97 6.48 -4.39
N GLN A 171 -9.33 7.70 -4.77
CA GLN A 171 -8.57 8.61 -5.62
C GLN A 171 -8.35 9.91 -4.87
N TYR A 172 -7.10 10.33 -4.72
CA TYR A 172 -6.73 11.55 -4.02
C TYR A 172 -5.84 12.43 -4.90
N ARG A 173 -5.86 13.73 -4.65
CA ARG A 173 -4.85 14.69 -5.09
C ARG A 173 -3.84 14.85 -3.96
N LEU A 174 -2.56 14.86 -4.30
CA LEU A 174 -1.47 15.08 -3.37
C LEU A 174 -0.91 16.50 -3.56
N ASP A 175 -0.90 17.27 -2.50
CA ASP A 175 -0.05 18.46 -2.42
C ASP A 175 1.36 18.03 -2.01
N SER A 176 2.28 18.01 -2.96
CA SER A 176 3.66 17.52 -2.75
C SER A 176 4.48 18.41 -1.79
N ALA A 177 4.05 19.64 -1.52
CA ALA A 177 4.73 20.52 -0.58
C ALA A 177 4.34 20.22 0.87
N SER A 178 3.05 19.98 1.12
CA SER A 178 2.52 19.76 2.46
C SER A 178 2.25 18.29 2.80
N GLY A 179 2.20 17.40 1.81
CA GLY A 179 1.78 16.00 1.97
C GLY A 179 0.28 15.81 2.17
N LYS A 180 -0.52 16.86 1.98
CA LYS A 180 -1.96 16.78 2.16
C LYS A 180 -2.62 15.96 1.06
N LEU A 181 -3.40 14.96 1.47
CA LEU A 181 -4.27 14.19 0.59
C LEU A 181 -5.66 14.85 0.59
N THR A 182 -6.17 15.15 -0.60
CA THR A 182 -7.53 15.66 -0.79
C THR A 182 -8.28 14.71 -1.71
N PRO A 183 -9.46 14.18 -1.31
CA PRO A 183 -10.26 13.33 -2.19
C PRO A 183 -10.49 13.98 -3.54
N ASN A 184 -10.38 13.20 -4.61
CA ASN A 184 -10.70 13.65 -5.97
C ASN A 184 -12.23 13.72 -6.16
N ASP A 185 -12.70 14.12 -7.30
CA ASP A 185 -14.12 14.14 -7.64
C ASP A 185 -14.34 13.41 -8.97
N PRO A 186 -14.97 12.20 -8.94
CA PRO A 186 -15.42 11.44 -7.76
C PRO A 186 -14.26 10.92 -6.88
N PRO A 187 -14.50 10.71 -5.55
CA PRO A 187 -13.45 10.33 -4.60
C PRO A 187 -13.02 8.87 -4.71
N PHE A 188 -13.75 8.04 -5.40
CA PHE A 188 -13.44 6.62 -5.63
C PHE A 188 -14.08 6.11 -6.92
N ILE A 189 -13.57 4.99 -7.40
CA ILE A 189 -14.22 4.11 -8.39
C ILE A 189 -14.51 2.76 -7.71
N ALA A 190 -15.65 2.14 -8.04
CA ALA A 190 -15.94 0.79 -7.57
C ALA A 190 -14.96 -0.23 -8.20
N ALA A 191 -14.74 -1.35 -7.53
CA ALA A 191 -14.06 -2.49 -8.10
C ALA A 191 -14.81 -3.03 -9.33
N SER A 192 -14.13 -3.80 -10.17
CA SER A 192 -14.67 -4.34 -11.45
C SER A 192 -15.91 -5.22 -11.30
N SER A 193 -16.09 -5.79 -10.12
CA SER A 193 -17.30 -6.55 -9.77
C SER A 193 -17.52 -6.52 -8.27
N PRO A 194 -18.78 -6.69 -7.78
CA PRO A 194 -19.05 -6.85 -6.36
C PRO A 194 -18.31 -8.06 -5.77
N GLY A 195 -17.69 -7.91 -4.62
CA GLY A 195 -16.89 -8.94 -3.96
C GLY A 195 -15.55 -9.23 -4.66
N ALA A 196 -15.05 -8.31 -5.47
CA ALA A 196 -13.76 -8.49 -6.13
C ALA A 196 -12.58 -8.47 -5.17
N GLY A 197 -12.65 -7.66 -4.11
CA GLY A 197 -11.59 -7.49 -3.12
C GLY A 197 -10.32 -6.86 -3.73
N PRO A 198 -10.35 -5.58 -4.12
CA PRO A 198 -9.19 -4.92 -4.71
C PRO A 198 -8.04 -4.84 -3.71
N ARG A 199 -6.87 -5.38 -4.08
CA ARG A 199 -5.76 -5.56 -3.14
C ARG A 199 -4.54 -4.74 -3.48
N HIS A 200 -3.77 -5.15 -4.49
CA HIS A 200 -2.55 -4.48 -4.92
C HIS A 200 -2.63 -4.03 -6.37
N PHE A 201 -1.92 -2.98 -6.70
CA PHE A 201 -1.82 -2.48 -8.06
C PHE A 201 -0.39 -2.06 -8.42
N VAL A 202 -0.12 -1.96 -9.71
CA VAL A 202 1.13 -1.43 -10.27
C VAL A 202 0.79 -0.52 -11.44
N PHE A 203 1.41 0.65 -11.49
CA PHE A 203 1.28 1.56 -12.64
C PHE A 203 2.01 1.02 -13.85
N THR A 204 1.49 1.33 -15.03
CA THR A 204 2.23 1.11 -16.27
C THR A 204 3.48 1.99 -16.30
N PRO A 205 4.55 1.58 -17.00
CA PRO A 205 5.76 2.41 -17.15
C PRO A 205 5.48 3.79 -17.76
N GLN A 206 4.44 3.90 -18.58
CA GLN A 206 4.00 5.14 -19.23
C GLN A 206 3.15 6.02 -18.30
N GLY A 207 2.69 5.49 -17.16
CA GLY A 207 1.81 6.17 -16.21
C GLY A 207 0.44 6.53 -16.82
N ASP A 208 -0.05 5.75 -17.79
CA ASP A 208 -1.35 5.92 -18.44
C ASP A 208 -2.43 4.98 -17.90
N GLY A 209 -2.07 4.16 -16.92
CA GLY A 209 -2.98 3.25 -16.24
C GLY A 209 -2.28 2.44 -15.16
N LEU A 210 -3.04 1.54 -14.59
CA LEU A 210 -2.57 0.58 -13.59
C LEU A 210 -3.22 -0.79 -13.80
N TRP A 211 -2.49 -1.83 -13.44
CA TRP A 211 -3.01 -3.18 -13.27
C TRP A 211 -3.27 -3.42 -11.79
N LEU A 212 -4.45 -3.89 -11.48
CA LEU A 212 -4.90 -4.18 -10.12
C LEU A 212 -5.24 -5.66 -10.02
N ILE A 213 -4.71 -6.33 -8.98
CA ILE A 213 -5.11 -7.68 -8.61
C ILE A 213 -6.23 -7.64 -7.58
N ASN A 214 -7.30 -8.39 -7.86
CA ASN A 214 -8.42 -8.58 -6.97
C ASN A 214 -8.23 -9.91 -6.23
N GLU A 215 -8.11 -9.85 -4.90
CA GLU A 215 -7.82 -11.00 -4.05
C GLU A 215 -8.93 -12.04 -4.11
N GLU A 216 -10.17 -11.60 -3.95
CA GLU A 216 -11.30 -12.51 -3.82
C GLU A 216 -11.80 -13.03 -5.16
N ALA A 217 -11.86 -12.18 -6.18
CA ALA A 217 -12.29 -12.61 -7.50
C ALA A 217 -11.20 -13.36 -8.29
N SER A 218 -9.96 -13.43 -7.80
CA SER A 218 -8.81 -14.02 -8.51
C SER A 218 -8.68 -13.47 -9.94
N THR A 219 -8.76 -12.14 -10.08
CA THR A 219 -8.72 -11.45 -11.37
C THR A 219 -7.70 -10.33 -11.39
N LEU A 220 -7.25 -9.97 -12.59
CA LEU A 220 -6.49 -8.77 -12.88
C LEU A 220 -7.36 -7.81 -13.67
N THR A 221 -7.50 -6.58 -13.19
CA THR A 221 -8.23 -5.52 -13.89
C THR A 221 -7.28 -4.40 -14.27
N PHE A 222 -7.33 -3.99 -15.53
CA PHE A 222 -6.66 -2.78 -16.00
C PHE A 222 -7.55 -1.58 -15.81
N TYR A 223 -6.99 -0.49 -15.27
CA TYR A 223 -7.64 0.82 -15.21
C TYR A 223 -6.83 1.83 -15.99
N HIS A 224 -7.49 2.55 -16.89
CA HIS A 224 -6.92 3.71 -17.58
C HIS A 224 -6.85 4.88 -16.61
N LEU A 225 -5.74 5.63 -16.64
CA LEU A 225 -5.53 6.82 -15.83
C LEU A 225 -5.57 8.07 -16.72
N ASP A 226 -6.52 8.96 -16.47
CA ASP A 226 -6.51 10.31 -17.02
C ASP A 226 -5.48 11.17 -16.26
N LYS A 227 -4.37 11.49 -16.90
CA LYS A 227 -3.25 12.24 -16.30
C LYS A 227 -3.60 13.70 -15.96
N GLN A 228 -4.69 14.25 -16.48
CA GLN A 228 -5.12 15.63 -16.19
C GLN A 228 -5.98 15.70 -14.95
N SER A 229 -6.95 14.80 -14.84
CA SER A 229 -7.90 14.76 -13.73
C SER A 229 -7.46 13.84 -12.60
N GLY A 230 -6.62 12.83 -12.87
CA GLY A 230 -6.25 11.76 -11.94
C GLY A 230 -7.38 10.76 -11.72
N LEU A 231 -8.36 10.70 -12.63
CA LEU A 231 -9.47 9.76 -12.51
C LEU A 231 -9.15 8.45 -13.23
N LEU A 232 -9.53 7.37 -12.58
CA LEU A 232 -9.46 6.02 -13.15
C LEU A 232 -10.75 5.72 -13.93
N ARG A 233 -10.59 4.97 -15.00
CA ARG A 233 -11.70 4.38 -15.78
C ARG A 233 -11.40 2.91 -15.99
N GLU A 234 -12.34 2.05 -15.63
CA GLU A 234 -12.21 0.62 -15.81
C GLU A 234 -11.96 0.25 -17.29
N GLY A 235 -11.06 -0.68 -17.48
CA GLY A 235 -10.70 -1.28 -18.76
C GLY A 235 -11.00 -2.78 -18.77
N LYS A 236 -10.00 -3.59 -19.15
CA LYS A 236 -10.18 -5.03 -19.28
C LYS A 236 -9.91 -5.75 -17.96
N THR A 237 -10.79 -6.71 -17.62
CA THR A 237 -10.57 -7.70 -16.56
C THR A 237 -10.27 -9.07 -17.16
N VAL A 238 -9.29 -9.78 -16.59
CA VAL A 238 -8.90 -11.14 -16.98
C VAL A 238 -8.76 -12.02 -15.74
N SER A 239 -9.00 -13.32 -15.88
CA SER A 239 -8.76 -14.29 -14.82
C SER A 239 -7.26 -14.39 -14.53
N ALA A 240 -6.89 -14.49 -13.24
CA ALA A 240 -5.55 -14.85 -12.79
C ALA A 240 -5.39 -16.38 -12.61
N LEU A 241 -6.47 -17.14 -12.77
CA LEU A 241 -6.50 -18.59 -12.64
C LEU A 241 -6.18 -19.26 -13.97
N PRO A 242 -5.60 -20.47 -13.97
CA PRO A 242 -5.41 -21.28 -15.17
C PRO A 242 -6.74 -21.60 -15.87
N GLU A 243 -6.66 -21.87 -17.18
CA GLU A 243 -7.82 -22.36 -17.93
C GLU A 243 -8.32 -23.70 -17.35
N GLY A 244 -9.63 -23.80 -17.13
CA GLY A 244 -10.26 -25.01 -16.59
C GLY A 244 -10.22 -25.17 -15.08
N TYR A 245 -9.79 -24.13 -14.36
CA TYR A 245 -9.80 -24.11 -12.89
C TYR A 245 -11.20 -23.91 -12.35
#